data_822f573bf596f4bbf264ff79f6dc9650
#
_entry.id   822f573bf596f4bbf264ff79f6dc9650
#
_cell.length_a   1.000
_cell.length_b   1.000
_cell.length_c   1.000
_cell.angle_alpha   90.00
_cell.angle_beta   90.00
_cell.angle_gamma   90.00
#
_symmetry.space_group_name_H-M   'P 1'
#
loop_
_entity.id
_entity.type
_entity.pdbx_description
1 polymer ?
#
loop_
_entity_poly.entity_id
_entity_poly.type
_entity_poly.pdbx_seq_one_letter_code
_entity_poly.pdbx_strand_id
1 'polypeptide(L)'
;METVRTKRWNDPAEATDGYRLLICRYRPRGVPRSAETWDAWCTGLAPSEGLHAAVYGKSGPAISFEEYARRFLIEMGSQTFWIEGFAARLRNGERLTLLCSSACVDETRCHRTLVKALLEAAAAHDPTLPAAASLPRVKRRR
;
A
#
# COMPACT_ATOMS: atom_id res chain seq x y z
N MET A 1 -8.23 -16.15 8.47
CA MET A 1 -7.24 -15.27 9.12
C MET A 1 -6.68 -14.28 8.12
N GLU A 2 -6.63 -13.02 8.52
CA GLU A 2 -6.11 -12.00 7.63
C GLU A 2 -4.61 -12.13 7.45
N THR A 3 -4.15 -12.10 6.21
CA THR A 3 -2.73 -12.08 5.92
C THR A 3 -2.21 -10.66 5.73
N VAL A 4 -3.09 -9.71 5.45
CA VAL A 4 -2.74 -8.29 5.35
C VAL A 4 -3.61 -7.50 6.32
N ARG A 5 -2.95 -6.79 7.22
CA ARG A 5 -3.61 -5.87 8.14
C ARG A 5 -3.23 -4.45 7.82
N THR A 6 -4.01 -3.51 8.34
CA THR A 6 -3.68 -2.09 8.24
C THR A 6 -3.72 -1.47 9.62
N LYS A 7 -2.73 -0.62 9.91
CA LYS A 7 -2.62 0.12 11.17
C LYS A 7 -2.00 1.46 10.88
N ARG A 8 -1.96 2.32 11.89
CA ARG A 8 -1.10 3.49 11.86
C ARG A 8 0.25 3.07 12.42
N TRP A 9 1.31 3.79 12.07
CA TRP A 9 2.65 3.41 12.51
C TRP A 9 2.78 3.44 14.04
N ASN A 10 1.96 4.27 14.70
CA ASN A 10 2.01 4.42 16.16
C ASN A 10 0.97 3.59 16.90
N ASP A 11 0.22 2.77 16.21
CA ASP A 11 -0.65 1.80 16.88
C ASP A 11 0.22 0.71 17.49
N PRO A 12 -0.23 0.07 18.59
CA PRO A 12 0.60 -0.94 19.26
C PRO A 12 0.97 -2.08 18.33
N ALA A 13 2.25 -2.47 18.38
CA ALA A 13 2.72 -3.61 17.62
C ALA A 13 2.29 -4.89 18.33
N GLU A 14 1.92 -5.88 17.53
CA GLU A 14 1.49 -7.19 18.02
C GLU A 14 2.29 -8.28 17.33
N ALA A 15 2.51 -9.39 18.04
CA ALA A 15 3.26 -10.50 17.47
C ALA A 15 2.65 -11.03 16.18
N THR A 16 1.31 -10.89 16.04
CA THR A 16 0.60 -11.38 14.86
C THR A 16 0.67 -10.43 13.68
N ASP A 17 1.31 -9.27 13.83
CA ASP A 17 1.41 -8.29 12.73
C ASP A 17 2.27 -8.80 11.57
N GLY A 18 3.22 -9.69 11.85
CA GLY A 18 4.14 -10.13 10.84
C GLY A 18 5.09 -9.01 10.42
N TYR A 19 5.32 -8.89 9.12
CA TYR A 19 6.22 -7.86 8.60
C TYR A 19 5.49 -6.51 8.58
N ARG A 20 6.05 -5.53 9.26
CA ARG A 20 5.43 -4.21 9.39
C ARG A 20 6.02 -3.28 8.34
N LEU A 21 5.20 -2.88 7.40
CA LEU A 21 5.63 -2.12 6.22
C LEU A 21 5.02 -0.72 6.23
N LEU A 22 5.87 0.29 6.36
CA LEU A 22 5.44 1.68 6.31
C LEU A 22 5.25 2.09 4.85
N ILE A 23 4.06 2.60 4.52
CA ILE A 23 3.73 3.01 3.16
C ILE A 23 3.33 4.48 3.05
N CYS A 24 3.81 5.31 3.98
CA CYS A 24 3.62 6.76 3.90
C CYS A 24 4.54 7.36 2.85
N ARG A 25 4.12 8.51 2.28
CA ARG A 25 5.00 9.25 1.38
C ARG A 25 6.19 9.84 2.13
N TYR A 26 5.97 10.29 3.37
CA TYR A 26 7.01 10.90 4.18
C TYR A 26 7.20 10.13 5.47
N ARG A 27 8.45 10.01 5.90
CA ARG A 27 8.76 9.32 7.14
C ARG A 27 8.17 10.13 8.31
N PRO A 28 7.59 9.47 9.32
CA PRO A 28 7.06 10.18 10.49
C PRO A 28 8.13 11.06 11.14
N ARG A 29 7.76 12.29 11.43
CA ARG A 29 8.70 13.27 12.01
C ARG A 29 8.99 12.96 13.47
N GLY A 30 10.23 13.24 13.86
CA GLY A 30 10.60 13.15 15.26
C GLY A 30 10.77 11.73 15.79
N VAL A 31 10.79 10.74 14.92
CA VAL A 31 10.94 9.35 15.34
C VAL A 31 12.39 8.94 15.09
N PRO A 32 13.19 8.72 16.16
CA PRO A 32 14.55 8.26 15.95
C PRO A 32 14.55 6.82 15.45
N ARG A 33 15.67 6.40 14.84
CA ARG A 33 15.75 5.04 14.29
C ARG A 33 15.48 3.98 15.35
N SER A 34 15.91 4.22 16.58
CA SER A 34 15.71 3.24 17.65
C SER A 34 14.24 3.10 18.04
N ALA A 35 13.39 4.03 17.64
CA ALA A 35 11.95 4.00 17.96
C ALA A 35 11.08 3.66 16.77
N GLU A 36 11.67 3.27 15.65
CA GLU A 36 10.89 2.86 14.48
C GLU A 36 10.08 1.62 14.79
N THR A 37 8.81 1.64 14.41
CA THR A 37 7.89 0.54 14.64
C THR A 37 7.70 -0.31 13.39
N TRP A 38 8.36 0.04 12.30
CA TRP A 38 8.23 -0.64 11.01
C TRP A 38 9.53 -1.37 10.68
N ASP A 39 9.38 -2.46 9.93
CA ASP A 39 10.52 -3.24 9.48
C ASP A 39 11.13 -2.66 8.21
N ALA A 40 10.29 -2.00 7.40
CA ALA A 40 10.76 -1.35 6.17
C ALA A 40 9.81 -0.22 5.79
N TRP A 41 10.30 0.68 4.96
CA TRP A 41 9.54 1.81 4.43
C TRP A 41 9.57 1.72 2.91
N CYS A 42 8.39 1.57 2.31
CA CYS A 42 8.26 1.42 0.86
C CYS A 42 7.50 2.60 0.28
N THR A 43 8.22 3.59 -0.23
CA THR A 43 7.57 4.75 -0.85
C THR A 43 6.93 4.41 -2.19
N GLY A 44 7.30 3.27 -2.78
CA GLY A 44 6.64 2.82 -4.02
C GLY A 44 5.17 2.47 -3.84
N LEU A 45 4.73 2.22 -2.60
CA LEU A 45 3.33 1.96 -2.30
C LEU A 45 2.64 3.16 -1.68
N ALA A 46 3.30 4.32 -1.65
CA ALA A 46 2.73 5.58 -1.18
C ALA A 46 2.21 6.39 -2.36
N PRO A 47 1.32 7.36 -2.10
CA PRO A 47 0.94 8.29 -3.17
C PRO A 47 2.15 9.13 -3.60
N SER A 48 2.14 9.61 -4.83
CA SER A 48 3.16 10.55 -5.27
C SER A 48 3.10 11.82 -4.43
N GLU A 49 4.17 12.62 -4.48
CA GLU A 49 4.17 13.89 -3.76
C GLU A 49 3.04 14.80 -4.22
N GLY A 50 2.78 14.82 -5.53
CA GLY A 50 1.69 15.64 -6.07
C GLY A 50 0.32 15.18 -5.61
N LEU A 51 0.09 13.88 -5.60
CA LEU A 51 -1.19 13.36 -5.15
C LEU A 51 -1.38 13.55 -3.64
N HIS A 52 -0.31 13.37 -2.88
CA HIS A 52 -0.33 13.63 -1.44
C HIS A 52 -0.70 15.09 -1.18
N ALA A 53 -0.06 16.02 -1.90
CA ALA A 53 -0.37 17.44 -1.75
C ALA A 53 -1.82 17.74 -2.11
N ALA A 54 -2.34 17.08 -3.15
CA ALA A 54 -3.71 17.33 -3.61
C ALA A 54 -4.74 16.91 -2.58
N VAL A 55 -4.56 15.75 -1.96
CA VAL A 55 -5.57 15.26 -1.00
C VAL A 55 -5.50 16.00 0.31
N TYR A 56 -4.33 16.54 0.68
CA TYR A 56 -4.20 17.32 1.91
C TYR A 56 -4.45 18.81 1.71
N GLY A 57 -4.82 19.22 0.50
CA GLY A 57 -5.13 20.62 0.24
C GLY A 57 -3.92 21.54 0.20
N LYS A 58 -2.72 20.99 -0.05
CA LYS A 58 -1.50 21.77 -0.07
C LYS A 58 -1.26 22.49 -1.41
N SER A 59 -1.88 21.99 -2.48
CA SER A 59 -1.71 22.57 -3.81
C SER A 59 -3.00 23.22 -4.31
N GLY A 60 -3.96 23.45 -3.43
CA GLY A 60 -5.26 24.01 -3.77
C GLY A 60 -6.31 23.35 -2.90
N PRO A 61 -7.61 23.51 -3.23
CA PRO A 61 -8.66 22.83 -2.48
C PRO A 61 -8.42 21.34 -2.47
N ALA A 62 -8.65 20.70 -1.32
CA ALA A 62 -8.44 19.26 -1.19
C ALA A 62 -9.38 18.49 -2.12
N ILE A 63 -8.85 17.50 -2.82
CA ILE A 63 -9.68 16.63 -3.66
C ILE A 63 -10.43 15.65 -2.76
N SER A 64 -11.53 15.09 -3.30
CA SER A 64 -12.29 14.08 -2.57
C SER A 64 -11.50 12.79 -2.43
N PHE A 65 -11.91 11.93 -1.49
CA PHE A 65 -11.26 10.64 -1.37
C PHE A 65 -11.51 9.78 -2.62
N GLU A 66 -12.69 9.90 -3.23
CA GLU A 66 -12.98 9.17 -4.46
C GLU A 66 -12.02 9.54 -5.58
N GLU A 67 -11.75 10.82 -5.74
CA GLU A 67 -10.79 11.26 -6.75
C GLU A 67 -9.37 10.84 -6.37
N TYR A 68 -9.03 10.92 -5.09
CA TYR A 68 -7.74 10.45 -4.59
C TYR A 68 -7.55 8.96 -4.91
N ALA A 69 -8.56 8.15 -4.59
CA ALA A 69 -8.47 6.71 -4.81
C ALA A 69 -8.28 6.39 -6.29
N ARG A 70 -9.01 7.09 -7.16
CA ARG A 70 -8.91 6.89 -8.61
C ARG A 70 -7.47 7.18 -9.08
N ARG A 71 -6.92 8.30 -8.65
CA ARG A 71 -5.56 8.68 -9.06
C ARG A 71 -4.52 7.75 -8.45
N PHE A 72 -4.73 7.36 -7.20
CA PHE A 72 -3.80 6.46 -6.53
C PHE A 72 -3.72 5.12 -7.26
N LEU A 73 -4.86 4.56 -7.66
CA LEU A 73 -4.87 3.29 -8.37
C LEU A 73 -4.16 3.40 -9.72
N ILE A 74 -4.28 4.54 -10.39
CA ILE A 74 -3.54 4.78 -11.63
C ILE A 74 -2.03 4.77 -11.35
N GLU A 75 -1.60 5.45 -10.27
CA GLU A 75 -0.18 5.46 -9.91
C GLU A 75 0.32 4.05 -9.60
N MET A 76 -0.52 3.22 -8.95
CA MET A 76 -0.12 1.87 -8.62
C MET A 76 0.06 0.99 -9.85
N GLY A 77 -0.50 1.40 -10.98
CA GLY A 77 -0.29 0.68 -12.24
C GLY A 77 1.16 0.60 -12.66
N SER A 78 2.00 1.54 -12.21
CA SER A 78 3.43 1.49 -12.49
C SER A 78 4.25 0.97 -11.31
N GLN A 79 3.59 0.41 -10.29
CA GLN A 79 4.27 -0.10 -9.10
C GLN A 79 4.16 -1.63 -8.99
N THR A 80 4.02 -2.30 -10.13
CA THR A 80 3.84 -3.76 -10.13
C THR A 80 5.01 -4.50 -9.51
N PHE A 81 6.22 -3.95 -9.61
CA PHE A 81 7.39 -4.57 -8.99
C PHE A 81 7.17 -4.75 -7.48
N TRP A 82 6.73 -3.70 -6.80
CA TRP A 82 6.52 -3.77 -5.36
C TRP A 82 5.32 -4.62 -5.01
N ILE A 83 4.23 -4.47 -5.77
CA ILE A 83 3.00 -5.23 -5.51
C ILE A 83 3.27 -6.72 -5.67
N GLU A 84 3.93 -7.13 -6.74
CA GLU A 84 4.23 -8.55 -6.95
C GLU A 84 5.23 -9.08 -5.93
N GLY A 85 6.20 -8.24 -5.55
CA GLY A 85 7.18 -8.66 -4.55
C GLY A 85 6.54 -8.98 -3.21
N PHE A 86 5.64 -8.12 -2.75
CA PHE A 86 4.96 -8.37 -1.48
C PHE A 86 3.88 -9.44 -1.62
N ALA A 87 3.23 -9.54 -2.79
CA ALA A 87 2.28 -10.62 -3.04
C ALA A 87 2.96 -11.98 -2.94
N ALA A 88 4.20 -12.09 -3.45
CA ALA A 88 4.94 -13.33 -3.35
C ALA A 88 5.21 -13.73 -1.90
N ARG A 89 5.49 -12.76 -1.04
CA ARG A 89 5.69 -13.03 0.38
C ARG A 89 4.40 -13.56 1.02
N LEU A 90 3.26 -12.97 0.65
CA LEU A 90 1.97 -13.44 1.14
C LEU A 90 1.68 -14.88 0.68
N ARG A 91 1.99 -15.19 -0.58
CA ARG A 91 1.81 -16.55 -1.09
C ARG A 91 2.70 -17.55 -0.36
N ASN A 92 3.83 -17.08 0.17
CA ASN A 92 4.73 -17.92 0.96
C ASN A 92 4.30 -18.05 2.42
N GLY A 93 3.14 -17.53 2.79
CA GLY A 93 2.61 -17.67 4.13
C GLY A 93 3.00 -16.57 5.10
N GLU A 94 3.69 -15.53 4.64
CA GLU A 94 4.01 -14.41 5.52
C GLU A 94 2.80 -13.53 5.74
N ARG A 95 2.82 -12.81 6.85
CA ARG A 95 1.81 -11.81 7.14
C ARG A 95 2.42 -10.43 6.99
N LEU A 96 1.58 -9.49 6.55
CA LEU A 96 1.97 -8.10 6.39
C LEU A 96 1.04 -7.19 7.15
N THR A 97 1.59 -6.17 7.78
CA THR A 97 0.80 -5.08 8.32
C THR A 97 1.26 -3.80 7.65
N LEU A 98 0.34 -3.17 6.93
CA LEU A 98 0.61 -1.92 6.24
C LEU A 98 0.39 -0.78 7.22
N LEU A 99 1.36 0.11 7.33
CA LEU A 99 1.33 1.20 8.31
C LEU A 99 1.24 2.53 7.59
N CYS A 100 0.37 3.38 8.10
CA CYS A 100 0.20 4.73 7.59
C CYS A 100 0.47 5.75 8.70
N SER A 101 0.25 7.03 8.41
CA SER A 101 0.58 8.10 9.35
C SER A 101 -0.38 8.11 10.54
N SER A 102 0.05 8.76 11.62
CA SER A 102 -0.77 8.87 12.81
C SER A 102 -2.06 9.67 12.57
N ALA A 103 -2.09 10.48 11.51
CA ALA A 103 -3.29 11.24 11.17
C ALA A 103 -4.33 10.41 10.44
N CYS A 104 -3.98 9.21 9.96
CA CYS A 104 -4.91 8.37 9.20
C CYS A 104 -5.77 7.54 10.15
N VAL A 105 -6.71 8.19 10.81
CA VAL A 105 -7.55 7.53 11.80
C VAL A 105 -8.71 6.76 11.18
N ASP A 106 -9.09 7.08 9.95
CA ASP A 106 -10.17 6.38 9.25
C ASP A 106 -9.57 5.55 8.12
N GLU A 107 -9.42 4.26 8.34
CA GLU A 107 -8.79 3.39 7.35
C GLU A 107 -9.61 3.29 6.06
N THR A 108 -10.91 3.53 6.12
CA THR A 108 -11.75 3.47 4.92
C THR A 108 -11.47 4.65 3.98
N ARG A 109 -10.75 5.66 4.45
CA ARG A 109 -10.38 6.82 3.65
C ARG A 109 -8.87 7.00 3.64
N CYS A 110 -8.15 5.88 3.48
CA CYS A 110 -6.70 5.88 3.48
C CYS A 110 -6.20 4.93 2.40
N HIS A 111 -5.06 5.28 1.79
CA HIS A 111 -4.50 4.45 0.73
C HIS A 111 -4.09 3.05 1.24
N ARG A 112 -3.87 2.88 2.55
CA ARG A 112 -3.48 1.55 3.07
C ARG A 112 -4.55 0.50 2.77
N THR A 113 -5.82 0.88 2.79
CA THR A 113 -6.90 -0.03 2.44
C THR A 113 -6.88 -0.37 0.96
N LEU A 114 -6.53 0.60 0.12
CA LEU A 114 -6.40 0.37 -1.32
C LEU A 114 -5.23 -0.57 -1.61
N VAL A 115 -4.10 -0.35 -0.94
CA VAL A 115 -2.93 -1.22 -1.11
C VAL A 115 -3.23 -2.64 -0.62
N LYS A 116 -3.93 -2.76 0.51
CA LYS A 116 -4.33 -4.07 1.00
C LYS A 116 -5.10 -4.83 -0.06
N ALA A 117 -6.08 -4.20 -0.68
CA ALA A 117 -6.88 -4.85 -1.72
C ALA A 117 -6.02 -5.26 -2.91
N LEU A 118 -5.08 -4.40 -3.32
CA LEU A 118 -4.20 -4.72 -4.43
C LEU A 118 -3.30 -5.91 -4.12
N LEU A 119 -2.76 -5.96 -2.90
CA LEU A 119 -1.88 -7.06 -2.50
C LEU A 119 -2.65 -8.36 -2.37
N GLU A 120 -3.85 -8.31 -1.81
CA GLU A 120 -4.67 -9.50 -1.69
C GLU A 120 -5.06 -10.05 -3.04
N ALA A 121 -5.43 -9.17 -3.98
CA ALA A 121 -5.77 -9.60 -5.33
C ALA A 121 -4.56 -10.21 -6.05
N ALA A 122 -3.40 -9.58 -5.91
CA ALA A 122 -2.19 -10.09 -6.55
C ALA A 122 -1.75 -11.42 -5.92
N ALA A 123 -1.88 -11.55 -4.61
CA ALA A 123 -1.49 -12.78 -3.92
C ALA A 123 -2.41 -13.95 -4.28
N ALA A 124 -3.67 -13.67 -4.57
CA ALA A 124 -4.63 -14.70 -4.95
C ALA A 124 -4.40 -15.20 -6.37
N HIS A 125 -3.64 -14.46 -7.18
CA HIS A 125 -3.34 -14.89 -8.53
C HIS A 125 -2.27 -15.99 -8.51
N ASP A 126 -2.55 -17.09 -9.22
CA ASP A 126 -1.61 -18.20 -9.29
C ASP A 126 -0.53 -17.87 -10.33
N PRO A 127 0.73 -17.67 -9.90
CA PRO A 127 1.79 -17.29 -10.82
C PRO A 127 2.17 -18.40 -11.80
N THR A 128 1.69 -19.64 -11.58
CA THR A 128 1.96 -20.73 -12.52
C THR A 128 1.01 -20.73 -13.71
N LEU A 129 -0.07 -19.93 -13.66
CA LEU A 129 -1.00 -19.85 -14.77
C LEU A 129 -0.40 -18.98 -15.88
N PRO A 130 -0.54 -19.39 -17.14
CA PRO A 130 -0.02 -18.57 -18.23
C PRO A 130 -0.71 -17.21 -18.24
N ALA A 131 0.07 -16.17 -18.45
CA ALA A 131 -0.48 -14.82 -18.50
C ALA A 131 -1.52 -14.70 -19.62
N ALA A 132 -1.30 -15.37 -20.72
CA ALA A 132 -2.22 -15.31 -21.83
C ALA A 132 -3.57 -15.93 -21.50
N ALA A 133 -3.59 -16.87 -20.55
CA ALA A 133 -4.84 -17.47 -20.15
C ALA A 133 -5.63 -16.53 -19.27
N SER A 134 -4.96 -15.65 -18.56
CA SER A 134 -5.65 -14.76 -17.63
C SER A 134 -6.20 -13.52 -18.32
N LEU A 135 -5.60 -13.14 -19.49
CA LEU A 135 -6.03 -11.92 -20.12
C LEU A 135 -6.02 -12.03 -21.58
N PRO A 136 -6.92 -11.40 -22.17
CA PRO A 136 -6.79 -11.16 -23.53
C PRO A 136 -5.73 -10.14 -23.61
N ARG A 137 -4.86 -10.25 -23.67
CA ARG A 137 -3.85 -9.51 -23.68
C ARG A 137 -3.89 -8.33 -24.11
N VAL A 138 -4.37 -8.00 -24.00
CA VAL A 138 -4.40 -7.09 -24.18
C VAL A 138 -3.72 -6.36 -24.57
N LYS A 139 -3.52 -6.28 -24.90
CA LYS A 139 -2.89 -5.66 -25.23
C LYS A 139 -2.24 -4.81 -24.74
N ARG A 140 -1.77 -4.96 -24.23
CA ARG A 140 -1.08 -4.30 -23.59
C ARG A 140 -0.45 -3.34 -24.24
N ARG A 141 -0.60 -2.94 -24.77
CA ARG A 141 -0.12 -2.29 -25.23
C ARG A 141 0.16 -1.41 -25.27
N ARG A 142 0.25 -1.23 -25.31
CA ARG A 142 0.66 -0.67 -25.15
C ARG A 142 0.76 0.12 -25.31
#